data_3e102d84e821f3e03ccfdbb9ddb10c35
#
_entry.id   3e102d84e821f3e03ccfdbb9ddb10c35
#
_cell.length_a   1.000
_cell.length_b   1.000
_cell.length_c   1.000
_cell.angle_alpha   90.00
_cell.angle_beta   90.00
_cell.angle_gamma   90.00
#
_symmetry.space_group_name_H-M   'P 1'
#
loop_
_entity.id
_entity.type
_entity.pdbx_description
1 polymer ?
#
loop_
_entity_poly.entity_id
_entity_poly.type
_entity_poly.pdbx_seq_one_letter_code
_entity_poly.pdbx_strand_id
1 'polypeptide(L)'
;MAKWYVSAKKADFAAIGAKFGIDQVTARIIRNRGVIGDDAVNEFLNGKISDIADPALLKDGQRLVDILSQKIADKAKIRIIGDYDIDGVMSTYILVKALKRAGACVDYMIPDRVKDGYGLNVHLIDKAYEDGIDTVVTCDNGIAAIEEIAHAKELGMTVLVTDHHAVPFEDIKGIKIYKESKADAVVNPHQIECSYPYKELCGAAVAWKIVILLYRKIGIDEKESMDFIENVAFATVGDVMPLTGENRILVKAGLKSIHHTTNIGMKALLECCNIEAENVDAYHFGFVLGPCVNATGRLDTAKRALELFLCDRQEEAMRIASELVALNDDRKEMTAKGVETAVEIYERDNYEKDRVLVIYLPDVHESIAGIIAGRIREKYNKPTFILTKSEDGVKGSGRSIEEYSMYEEMCKCSELFTKFGGHPMAAGLSLPQENVELFRQKINEYASLTDDDLVPKIHIDVPMPVDYVSMRLVSEFSVLAPFGKDNPKPVFADKNLRVSRMWVVGKNNNVLRLSLISSYGTPINAIYFGDIESFFDYIRQRFGSDAFEAAQRGRFNNIVLSVVYSPKINVFRENESLQFEIQYYK
;
A
#
# COMPACT_ATOMS: atom_id res chain seq x y z
N MET A 1 22.91 9.12 -12.70
CA MET A 1 22.80 9.68 -11.32
C MET A 1 21.41 10.23 -11.12
N ALA A 2 20.80 10.01 -9.94
CA ALA A 2 19.46 10.49 -9.64
C ALA A 2 19.36 12.03 -9.63
N LYS A 3 18.22 12.55 -10.06
CA LYS A 3 17.88 13.97 -9.99
C LYS A 3 17.29 14.29 -8.62
N TRP A 4 17.75 15.38 -8.01
CA TRP A 4 17.28 15.81 -6.68
C TRP A 4 16.36 17.02 -6.82
N TYR A 5 15.14 16.88 -6.34
CA TYR A 5 14.12 17.92 -6.33
C TYR A 5 13.81 18.32 -4.90
N VAL A 6 13.85 19.62 -4.63
CA VAL A 6 13.50 20.15 -3.30
C VAL A 6 12.05 20.64 -3.35
N SER A 7 11.25 20.18 -2.40
CA SER A 7 9.90 20.69 -2.22
C SER A 7 9.93 22.17 -1.83
N ALA A 8 9.29 23.01 -2.66
CA ALA A 8 9.37 24.47 -2.55
C ALA A 8 8.04 25.15 -2.21
N LYS A 9 7.13 24.46 -1.51
CA LYS A 9 5.85 25.07 -1.09
C LYS A 9 6.11 26.14 -0.04
N LYS A 10 5.59 27.37 -0.28
CA LYS A 10 5.81 28.51 0.59
C LYS A 10 4.78 28.60 1.72
N ALA A 11 5.21 29.01 2.91
CA ALA A 11 4.39 29.41 4.05
C ALA A 11 5.28 30.15 5.08
N ASP A 12 4.68 30.77 6.08
CA ASP A 12 5.40 31.27 7.26
C ASP A 12 5.58 30.12 8.25
N PHE A 13 6.65 29.34 8.06
CA PHE A 13 6.92 28.15 8.89
C PHE A 13 7.23 28.52 10.35
N ALA A 14 7.80 29.70 10.58
CA ALA A 14 8.08 30.17 11.95
C ALA A 14 6.78 30.48 12.70
N ALA A 15 5.83 31.16 12.05
CA ALA A 15 4.52 31.45 12.62
C ALA A 15 3.71 30.17 12.88
N ILE A 16 3.70 29.22 11.90
CA ILE A 16 3.04 27.91 12.08
C ILE A 16 3.69 27.16 13.24
N GLY A 17 5.03 27.10 13.28
CA GLY A 17 5.78 26.44 14.34
C GLY A 17 5.45 27.00 15.74
N ALA A 18 5.47 28.32 15.88
CA ALA A 18 5.12 29.00 17.12
C ALA A 18 3.67 28.74 17.56
N LYS A 19 2.72 28.74 16.60
CA LYS A 19 1.30 28.52 16.88
C LYS A 19 1.00 27.11 17.38
N PHE A 20 1.63 26.09 16.78
CA PHE A 20 1.35 24.68 17.07
C PHE A 20 2.39 24.02 17.98
N GLY A 21 3.41 24.74 18.43
CA GLY A 21 4.45 24.22 19.31
C GLY A 21 5.38 23.20 18.65
N ILE A 22 5.61 23.33 17.35
CA ILE A 22 6.48 22.46 16.54
C ILE A 22 7.63 23.25 15.91
N ASP A 23 8.70 22.54 15.52
CA ASP A 23 9.81 23.15 14.79
C ASP A 23 9.37 23.63 13.39
N GLN A 24 9.99 24.69 12.91
CA GLN A 24 9.74 25.21 11.55
C GLN A 24 10.00 24.17 10.45
N VAL A 25 10.91 23.21 10.67
CA VAL A 25 11.18 22.08 9.75
C VAL A 25 9.96 21.17 9.70
N THR A 26 9.39 20.80 10.85
CA THR A 26 8.16 20.01 10.94
C THR A 26 6.98 20.73 10.27
N ALA A 27 6.82 22.04 10.52
CA ALA A 27 5.80 22.85 9.84
C ALA A 27 5.97 22.84 8.30
N ARG A 28 7.21 22.93 7.81
CA ARG A 28 7.51 22.84 6.38
C ARG A 28 7.17 21.48 5.78
N ILE A 29 7.46 20.39 6.50
CA ILE A 29 7.10 19.04 6.07
C ILE A 29 5.57 18.90 5.95
N ILE A 30 4.82 19.32 6.97
CA ILE A 30 3.35 19.32 6.95
C ILE A 30 2.82 20.10 5.75
N ARG A 31 3.37 21.27 5.46
CA ARG A 31 3.01 22.07 4.30
C ARG A 31 3.34 21.37 2.96
N ASN A 32 4.45 20.65 2.90
CA ASN A 32 4.85 19.85 1.73
C ASN A 32 3.87 18.71 1.47
N ARG A 33 3.23 18.15 2.49
CA ARG A 33 2.14 17.15 2.38
C ARG A 33 0.81 17.74 1.88
N GLY A 34 0.77 19.03 1.54
CA GLY A 34 -0.44 19.67 1.02
C GLY A 34 -1.38 20.22 2.09
N VAL A 35 -1.02 20.13 3.37
CA VAL A 35 -1.83 20.65 4.49
C VAL A 35 -1.74 22.17 4.51
N ILE A 36 -2.88 22.86 4.41
CA ILE A 36 -2.98 24.31 4.26
C ILE A 36 -4.02 24.88 5.21
N GLY A 37 -3.62 25.91 5.95
CA GLY A 37 -4.49 26.58 6.93
C GLY A 37 -4.44 25.93 8.31
N ASP A 38 -4.82 26.71 9.29
CA ASP A 38 -4.67 26.35 10.72
C ASP A 38 -5.53 25.16 11.11
N ASP A 39 -6.77 25.09 10.60
CA ASP A 39 -7.69 23.99 10.90
C ASP A 39 -7.14 22.67 10.35
N ALA A 40 -6.63 22.67 9.12
CA ALA A 40 -6.04 21.48 8.52
C ALA A 40 -4.74 21.04 9.23
N VAL A 41 -3.91 21.99 9.67
CA VAL A 41 -2.72 21.69 10.49
C VAL A 41 -3.11 21.09 11.84
N ASN A 42 -4.14 21.66 12.48
CA ASN A 42 -4.66 21.12 13.74
C ASN A 42 -5.23 19.71 13.55
N GLU A 43 -6.03 19.46 12.51
CA GLU A 43 -6.54 18.13 12.17
C GLU A 43 -5.40 17.14 11.92
N PHE A 44 -4.38 17.52 11.14
CA PHE A 44 -3.23 16.68 10.86
C PHE A 44 -2.49 16.26 12.14
N LEU A 45 -2.29 17.17 13.08
CA LEU A 45 -1.58 16.93 14.34
C LEU A 45 -2.47 16.22 15.37
N ASN A 46 -3.69 16.69 15.57
CA ASN A 46 -4.55 16.40 16.71
C ASN A 46 -5.88 15.74 16.36
N GLY A 47 -6.16 15.47 15.08
CA GLY A 47 -7.43 14.89 14.62
C GLY A 47 -7.82 13.61 15.38
N LYS A 48 -9.11 13.50 15.71
CA LYS A 48 -9.72 12.43 16.51
C LYS A 48 -10.86 11.76 15.74
N ILE A 49 -11.27 10.58 16.17
CA ILE A 49 -12.44 9.88 15.61
C ILE A 49 -13.71 10.73 15.64
N SER A 50 -13.86 11.61 16.63
CA SER A 50 -15.01 12.54 16.69
C SER A 50 -15.02 13.61 15.60
N ASP A 51 -13.92 13.80 14.90
CA ASP A 51 -13.75 14.86 13.91
C ASP A 51 -14.01 14.34 12.47
N ILE A 52 -14.17 13.02 12.30
CA ILE A 52 -14.50 12.42 11.01
C ILE A 52 -15.95 12.70 10.62
N ALA A 53 -16.21 12.74 9.32
CA ALA A 53 -17.55 13.01 8.81
C ALA A 53 -18.58 11.93 9.21
N ASP A 54 -19.82 12.35 9.45
CA ASP A 54 -20.90 11.43 9.79
C ASP A 54 -21.14 10.43 8.65
N PRO A 55 -21.16 9.12 8.92
CA PRO A 55 -21.47 8.09 7.93
C PRO A 55 -22.79 8.29 7.18
N ALA A 56 -23.76 9.01 7.75
CA ALA A 56 -25.04 9.35 7.12
C ALA A 56 -24.89 10.18 5.83
N LEU A 57 -23.74 10.82 5.61
CA LEU A 57 -23.43 11.55 4.38
C LEU A 57 -23.05 10.62 3.21
N LEU A 58 -22.81 9.32 3.46
CA LEU A 58 -22.60 8.35 2.39
C LEU A 58 -23.90 8.13 1.62
N LYS A 59 -23.85 8.33 0.31
CA LYS A 59 -25.00 8.05 -0.56
C LYS A 59 -25.46 6.61 -0.35
N ASP A 60 -26.75 6.41 -0.26
CA ASP A 60 -27.44 5.14 0.02
C ASP A 60 -27.10 4.48 1.37
N GLY A 61 -26.26 5.08 2.22
CA GLY A 61 -25.89 4.50 3.51
C GLY A 61 -27.11 4.20 4.39
N GLN A 62 -28.01 5.18 4.53
CA GLN A 62 -29.24 4.99 5.31
C GLN A 62 -30.19 3.97 4.65
N ARG A 63 -30.36 4.01 3.32
CA ARG A 63 -31.17 3.05 2.57
C ARG A 63 -30.65 1.62 2.73
N LEU A 64 -29.35 1.42 2.62
CA LEU A 64 -28.71 0.11 2.83
C LEU A 64 -29.04 -0.42 4.23
N VAL A 65 -28.87 0.40 5.25
CA VAL A 65 -29.11 0.01 6.64
C VAL A 65 -30.59 -0.24 6.92
N ASP A 66 -31.51 0.51 6.31
CA ASP A 66 -32.96 0.28 6.43
C ASP A 66 -33.33 -1.10 5.86
N ILE A 67 -32.84 -1.45 4.66
CA ILE A 67 -33.06 -2.77 4.06
C ILE A 67 -32.43 -3.86 4.94
N LEU A 68 -31.17 -3.69 5.33
CA LEU A 68 -30.42 -4.66 6.11
C LEU A 68 -31.09 -4.93 7.48
N SER A 69 -31.53 -3.88 8.17
CA SER A 69 -32.25 -4.02 9.45
C SER A 69 -33.57 -4.78 9.32
N GLN A 70 -34.31 -4.57 8.22
CA GLN A 70 -35.53 -5.34 7.94
C GLN A 70 -35.19 -6.82 7.69
N LYS A 71 -34.17 -7.10 6.86
CA LYS A 71 -33.70 -8.48 6.58
C LYS A 71 -33.25 -9.22 7.85
N ILE A 72 -32.62 -8.51 8.78
CA ILE A 72 -32.25 -9.06 10.09
C ILE A 72 -33.49 -9.40 10.91
N ALA A 73 -34.46 -8.50 10.95
CA ALA A 73 -35.71 -8.71 11.67
C ALA A 73 -36.53 -9.91 11.11
N ASP A 74 -36.52 -10.06 9.79
CA ASP A 74 -37.19 -11.15 9.07
C ASP A 74 -36.42 -12.49 9.15
N LYS A 75 -35.25 -12.51 9.78
CA LYS A 75 -34.33 -13.67 9.85
C LYS A 75 -33.94 -14.20 8.47
N ALA A 76 -33.88 -13.34 7.48
CA ALA A 76 -33.41 -13.68 6.14
C ALA A 76 -31.96 -14.13 6.19
N LYS A 77 -31.59 -15.08 5.31
CA LYS A 77 -30.22 -15.52 5.15
C LYS A 77 -29.42 -14.47 4.36
N ILE A 78 -28.35 -13.98 4.95
CA ILE A 78 -27.50 -12.95 4.38
C ILE A 78 -26.13 -13.56 4.10
N ARG A 79 -25.61 -13.36 2.89
CA ARG A 79 -24.23 -13.73 2.52
C ARG A 79 -23.40 -12.50 2.25
N ILE A 80 -22.26 -12.39 2.91
CA ILE A 80 -21.25 -11.38 2.60
C ILE A 80 -20.28 -11.97 1.56
N ILE A 81 -20.07 -11.24 0.47
CA ILE A 81 -19.09 -11.60 -0.57
C ILE A 81 -18.02 -10.51 -0.58
N GLY A 82 -16.85 -10.84 -0.02
CA GLY A 82 -15.66 -9.97 0.03
C GLY A 82 -14.74 -10.13 -1.16
N ASP A 83 -13.54 -9.53 -1.07
CA ASP A 83 -12.43 -9.81 -1.97
C ASP A 83 -11.31 -10.60 -1.25
N TYR A 84 -10.33 -11.07 -2.02
CA TYR A 84 -9.28 -12.00 -1.55
C TYR A 84 -8.05 -11.30 -0.97
N ASP A 85 -7.96 -9.99 -0.94
CA ASP A 85 -6.86 -9.26 -0.33
C ASP A 85 -7.17 -8.82 1.11
N ILE A 86 -6.24 -8.09 1.72
CA ILE A 86 -6.36 -7.66 3.10
C ILE A 86 -7.57 -6.76 3.34
N ASP A 87 -7.96 -5.90 2.38
CA ASP A 87 -9.10 -5.01 2.55
C ASP A 87 -10.41 -5.81 2.47
N GLY A 88 -10.54 -6.70 1.48
CA GLY A 88 -11.68 -7.63 1.38
C GLY A 88 -11.82 -8.55 2.59
N VAL A 89 -10.71 -9.10 3.10
CA VAL A 89 -10.71 -9.94 4.30
C VAL A 89 -11.16 -9.16 5.53
N MET A 90 -10.64 -7.95 5.75
CA MET A 90 -11.00 -7.11 6.91
C MET A 90 -12.43 -6.57 6.79
N SER A 91 -12.86 -6.15 5.60
CA SER A 91 -14.23 -5.75 5.32
C SER A 91 -15.23 -6.86 5.66
N THR A 92 -14.93 -8.07 5.18
CA THR A 92 -15.74 -9.26 5.46
C THR A 92 -15.78 -9.57 6.96
N TYR A 93 -14.63 -9.53 7.63
CA TYR A 93 -14.54 -9.73 9.08
C TYR A 93 -15.44 -8.76 9.85
N ILE A 94 -15.33 -7.46 9.54
CA ILE A 94 -16.11 -6.39 10.19
C ILE A 94 -17.61 -6.64 10.01
N LEU A 95 -18.06 -6.88 8.78
CA LEU A 95 -19.49 -7.10 8.50
C LEU A 95 -20.00 -8.39 9.13
N VAL A 96 -19.26 -9.50 9.05
CA VAL A 96 -19.67 -10.78 9.67
C VAL A 96 -19.84 -10.64 11.17
N LYS A 97 -18.87 -10.03 11.85
CA LYS A 97 -18.93 -9.86 13.32
C LYS A 97 -20.04 -8.91 13.71
N ALA A 98 -20.19 -7.79 13.01
CA ALA A 98 -21.20 -6.79 13.30
C ALA A 98 -22.63 -7.31 13.04
N LEU A 99 -22.85 -8.03 11.94
CA LEU A 99 -24.16 -8.62 11.63
C LEU A 99 -24.53 -9.76 12.59
N LYS A 100 -23.56 -10.59 13.00
CA LYS A 100 -23.78 -11.58 14.08
C LYS A 100 -24.17 -10.89 15.38
N ARG A 101 -23.49 -9.81 15.76
CA ARG A 101 -23.83 -8.98 16.94
C ARG A 101 -25.25 -8.40 16.85
N ALA A 102 -25.69 -8.02 15.63
CA ALA A 102 -27.04 -7.55 15.34
C ALA A 102 -28.10 -8.67 15.30
N GLY A 103 -27.70 -9.94 15.44
CA GLY A 103 -28.59 -11.10 15.44
C GLY A 103 -29.00 -11.60 14.05
N ALA A 104 -28.23 -11.26 13.00
CA ALA A 104 -28.46 -11.72 11.64
C ALA A 104 -28.13 -13.21 11.46
N CYS A 105 -28.83 -13.88 10.53
CA CYS A 105 -28.44 -15.15 9.97
C CYS A 105 -27.46 -14.90 8.81
N VAL A 106 -26.15 -14.86 9.11
CA VAL A 106 -25.12 -14.42 8.17
C VAL A 106 -24.01 -15.46 8.01
N ASP A 107 -23.66 -15.69 6.75
CA ASP A 107 -22.44 -16.40 6.33
C ASP A 107 -21.59 -15.53 5.40
N TYR A 108 -20.51 -16.09 4.86
CA TYR A 108 -19.59 -15.35 3.99
C TYR A 108 -19.00 -16.23 2.90
N MET A 109 -18.56 -15.57 1.83
CA MET A 109 -17.78 -16.17 0.75
C MET A 109 -16.69 -15.20 0.30
N ILE A 110 -15.51 -15.72 0.00
CA ILE A 110 -14.40 -14.99 -0.60
C ILE A 110 -14.05 -15.69 -1.90
N PRO A 111 -13.97 -14.97 -3.04
CA PRO A 111 -13.61 -15.55 -4.32
C PRO A 111 -12.19 -16.12 -4.32
N ASP A 112 -11.98 -17.18 -5.09
CA ASP A 112 -10.64 -17.67 -5.40
C ASP A 112 -10.02 -16.82 -6.51
N ARG A 113 -8.84 -16.27 -6.27
CA ARG A 113 -8.17 -15.35 -7.19
C ARG A 113 -7.94 -15.92 -8.59
N VAL A 114 -7.65 -17.22 -8.67
CA VAL A 114 -7.30 -17.89 -9.94
C VAL A 114 -8.55 -18.42 -10.65
N LYS A 115 -9.47 -19.03 -9.90
CA LYS A 115 -10.67 -19.67 -10.45
C LYS A 115 -11.81 -18.68 -10.70
N ASP A 116 -12.06 -17.80 -9.73
CA ASP A 116 -13.21 -16.91 -9.75
C ASP A 116 -12.84 -15.51 -10.30
N GLY A 117 -11.56 -15.14 -10.21
CA GLY A 117 -11.10 -13.80 -10.58
C GLY A 117 -11.35 -12.78 -9.47
N TYR A 118 -11.49 -11.51 -9.84
CA TYR A 118 -11.70 -10.41 -8.90
C TYR A 118 -13.19 -10.17 -8.65
N GLY A 119 -13.56 -10.10 -7.38
CA GLY A 119 -14.85 -9.61 -6.91
C GLY A 119 -16.03 -10.54 -7.20
N LEU A 120 -17.21 -9.94 -7.31
CA LEU A 120 -18.47 -10.66 -7.56
C LEU A 120 -18.51 -11.22 -8.99
N ASN A 121 -18.91 -12.47 -9.12
CA ASN A 121 -19.13 -13.12 -10.41
C ASN A 121 -20.42 -13.95 -10.41
N VAL A 122 -20.89 -14.38 -11.60
CA VAL A 122 -22.14 -15.12 -11.77
C VAL A 122 -22.15 -16.44 -10.98
N HIS A 123 -21.01 -17.16 -10.98
CA HIS A 123 -20.91 -18.43 -10.24
C HIS A 123 -21.15 -18.27 -8.73
N LEU A 124 -20.63 -17.21 -8.10
CA LEU A 124 -20.82 -16.93 -6.68
C LEU A 124 -22.30 -16.57 -6.38
N ILE A 125 -22.97 -15.90 -7.32
CA ILE A 125 -24.39 -15.58 -7.22
C ILE A 125 -25.25 -16.83 -7.33
N ASP A 126 -25.00 -17.65 -8.35
CA ASP A 126 -25.74 -18.90 -8.54
C ASP A 126 -25.61 -19.81 -7.32
N LYS A 127 -24.40 -19.93 -6.79
CA LYS A 127 -24.17 -20.67 -5.54
C LYS A 127 -24.90 -20.07 -4.35
N ALA A 128 -24.95 -18.76 -4.22
CA ALA A 128 -25.71 -18.11 -3.15
C ALA A 128 -27.20 -18.41 -3.29
N TYR A 129 -27.73 -18.35 -4.52
CA TYR A 129 -29.12 -18.68 -4.81
C TYR A 129 -29.45 -20.16 -4.49
N GLU A 130 -28.60 -21.09 -4.91
CA GLU A 130 -28.73 -22.53 -4.61
C GLU A 130 -28.70 -22.82 -3.11
N ASP A 131 -27.89 -22.10 -2.33
CA ASP A 131 -27.81 -22.19 -0.87
C ASP A 131 -29.01 -21.55 -0.16
N GLY A 132 -29.93 -20.95 -0.93
CA GLY A 132 -31.14 -20.30 -0.43
C GLY A 132 -30.85 -18.98 0.30
N ILE A 133 -29.85 -18.24 -0.16
CA ILE A 133 -29.53 -16.89 0.34
C ILE A 133 -30.54 -15.90 -0.22
N ASP A 134 -31.13 -15.11 0.65
CA ASP A 134 -32.07 -14.03 0.29
C ASP A 134 -31.33 -12.74 -0.10
N THR A 135 -30.27 -12.41 0.66
CA THR A 135 -29.58 -11.12 0.53
C THR A 135 -28.09 -11.32 0.39
N VAL A 136 -27.51 -10.74 -0.67
CA VAL A 136 -26.07 -10.62 -0.86
C VAL A 136 -25.61 -9.22 -0.47
N VAL A 137 -24.56 -9.15 0.35
CA VAL A 137 -23.86 -7.90 0.68
C VAL A 137 -22.43 -8.02 0.16
N THR A 138 -22.04 -7.19 -0.80
CA THR A 138 -20.64 -7.13 -1.23
C THR A 138 -19.84 -6.18 -0.35
N CYS A 139 -18.56 -6.45 -0.18
CA CYS A 139 -17.63 -5.51 0.46
C CYS A 139 -16.27 -5.54 -0.22
N ASP A 140 -15.74 -4.34 -0.43
CA ASP A 140 -14.50 -4.12 -1.19
C ASP A 140 -14.57 -4.62 -2.64
N ASN A 141 -15.76 -4.74 -3.16
CA ASN A 141 -16.08 -5.08 -4.55
C ASN A 141 -17.55 -4.79 -4.86
N GLY A 142 -17.93 -4.93 -6.12
CA GLY A 142 -19.34 -4.88 -6.55
C GLY A 142 -19.70 -3.65 -7.36
N ILE A 143 -18.98 -2.52 -7.24
CA ILE A 143 -19.31 -1.31 -8.02
C ILE A 143 -19.22 -1.54 -9.54
N ALA A 144 -18.31 -2.41 -9.97
CA ALA A 144 -18.11 -2.76 -11.37
C ALA A 144 -18.92 -3.99 -11.84
N ALA A 145 -19.54 -4.73 -10.91
CA ALA A 145 -20.26 -5.98 -11.18
C ALA A 145 -21.71 -5.72 -11.68
N ILE A 146 -21.84 -4.96 -12.76
CA ILE A 146 -23.14 -4.48 -13.26
C ILE A 146 -24.04 -5.63 -13.76
N GLU A 147 -23.47 -6.54 -14.57
CA GLU A 147 -24.18 -7.66 -15.17
C GLU A 147 -24.48 -8.74 -14.13
N GLU A 148 -23.54 -9.02 -13.25
CA GLU A 148 -23.66 -9.98 -12.16
C GLU A 148 -24.76 -9.57 -11.18
N ILE A 149 -24.83 -8.29 -10.81
CA ILE A 149 -25.88 -7.76 -9.96
C ILE A 149 -27.24 -7.83 -10.68
N ALA A 150 -27.27 -7.54 -12.00
CA ALA A 150 -28.50 -7.67 -12.76
C ALA A 150 -29.01 -9.13 -12.75
N HIS A 151 -28.10 -10.10 -12.90
CA HIS A 151 -28.42 -11.53 -12.79
C HIS A 151 -28.98 -11.89 -11.40
N ALA A 152 -28.36 -11.44 -10.33
CA ALA A 152 -28.86 -11.65 -8.97
C ALA A 152 -30.28 -11.07 -8.78
N LYS A 153 -30.56 -9.91 -9.38
CA LYS A 153 -31.90 -9.30 -9.35
C LYS A 153 -32.94 -10.12 -10.14
N GLU A 154 -32.54 -10.73 -11.27
CA GLU A 154 -33.41 -11.65 -12.04
C GLU A 154 -33.76 -12.91 -11.24
N LEU A 155 -32.85 -13.38 -10.38
CA LEU A 155 -33.11 -14.48 -9.44
C LEU A 155 -33.95 -14.05 -8.22
N GLY A 156 -34.34 -12.78 -8.13
CA GLY A 156 -35.15 -12.25 -7.03
C GLY A 156 -34.39 -11.96 -5.74
N MET A 157 -33.08 -11.97 -5.77
CA MET A 157 -32.24 -11.69 -4.59
C MET A 157 -32.19 -10.19 -4.28
N THR A 158 -32.00 -9.86 -3.00
CA THR A 158 -31.63 -8.51 -2.56
C THR A 158 -30.11 -8.35 -2.65
N VAL A 159 -29.63 -7.26 -3.26
CA VAL A 159 -28.20 -6.99 -3.42
C VAL A 159 -27.85 -5.63 -2.83
N LEU A 160 -26.93 -5.62 -1.88
CA LEU A 160 -26.40 -4.43 -1.22
C LEU A 160 -24.90 -4.33 -1.49
N VAL A 161 -24.45 -3.21 -2.04
CA VAL A 161 -23.04 -3.00 -2.43
C VAL A 161 -22.39 -2.04 -1.44
N THR A 162 -21.23 -2.45 -0.88
CA THR A 162 -20.31 -1.56 -0.19
C THR A 162 -18.95 -1.67 -0.84
N ASP A 163 -18.44 -0.58 -1.42
CA ASP A 163 -17.23 -0.58 -2.21
C ASP A 163 -16.54 0.79 -2.14
N HIS A 164 -15.28 0.86 -2.55
CA HIS A 164 -14.50 2.09 -2.62
C HIS A 164 -13.79 2.29 -3.96
N HIS A 165 -13.89 1.32 -4.86
CA HIS A 165 -13.27 1.40 -6.18
C HIS A 165 -13.92 2.45 -7.08
N ALA A 166 -13.21 2.83 -8.14
CA ALA A 166 -13.70 3.79 -9.11
C ALA A 166 -14.99 3.31 -9.79
N VAL A 167 -15.97 4.21 -9.90
CA VAL A 167 -17.24 3.91 -10.58
C VAL A 167 -16.96 3.71 -12.08
N PRO A 168 -17.37 2.58 -12.68
CA PRO A 168 -17.15 2.32 -14.10
C PRO A 168 -17.91 3.32 -14.97
N PHE A 169 -17.28 3.75 -16.06
CA PHE A 169 -17.89 4.66 -17.02
C PHE A 169 -17.51 4.26 -18.47
N GLU A 170 -18.31 4.74 -19.41
CA GLU A 170 -17.98 4.73 -20.83
C GLU A 170 -17.65 6.14 -21.27
N ASP A 171 -16.55 6.30 -22.01
CA ASP A 171 -16.19 7.59 -22.60
C ASP A 171 -16.78 7.69 -24.02
N ILE A 172 -17.80 8.50 -24.17
CA ILE A 172 -18.42 8.78 -25.47
C ILE A 172 -18.03 10.19 -25.90
N LYS A 173 -17.02 10.31 -26.75
CA LYS A 173 -16.53 11.59 -27.31
C LYS A 173 -16.09 12.60 -26.24
N GLY A 174 -15.39 12.13 -25.20
CA GLY A 174 -14.91 12.97 -24.10
C GLY A 174 -15.94 13.23 -22.99
N ILE A 175 -17.14 12.61 -23.08
CA ILE A 175 -18.16 12.66 -22.03
C ILE A 175 -18.19 11.32 -21.33
N LYS A 176 -17.92 11.34 -20.03
CA LYS A 176 -18.01 10.13 -19.18
C LYS A 176 -19.47 9.85 -18.81
N ILE A 177 -19.96 8.70 -19.24
CA ILE A 177 -21.27 8.17 -18.87
C ILE A 177 -21.05 7.04 -17.88
N TYR A 178 -21.40 7.28 -16.62
CA TYR A 178 -21.20 6.31 -15.55
C TYR A 178 -22.26 5.21 -15.61
N LYS A 179 -21.83 3.97 -15.37
CA LYS A 179 -22.72 2.82 -15.36
C LYS A 179 -23.51 2.79 -14.05
N GLU A 180 -24.80 2.53 -14.15
CA GLU A 180 -25.69 2.40 -13.01
C GLU A 180 -25.87 0.91 -12.63
N SER A 181 -25.75 0.60 -11.35
CA SER A 181 -26.00 -0.72 -10.80
C SER A 181 -27.49 -0.92 -10.50
N LYS A 182 -28.00 -2.13 -10.73
CA LYS A 182 -29.37 -2.55 -10.33
C LYS A 182 -29.46 -2.98 -8.85
N ALA A 183 -28.41 -2.83 -8.06
CA ALA A 183 -28.43 -3.14 -6.63
C ALA A 183 -29.51 -2.35 -5.88
N ASP A 184 -30.04 -2.92 -4.80
CA ASP A 184 -31.06 -2.26 -3.98
C ASP A 184 -30.50 -1.05 -3.24
N ALA A 185 -29.20 -1.05 -2.92
CA ALA A 185 -28.45 0.11 -2.43
C ALA A 185 -26.97 -0.04 -2.80
N VAL A 186 -26.32 1.08 -3.11
CA VAL A 186 -24.88 1.16 -3.44
C VAL A 186 -24.21 2.21 -2.57
N VAL A 187 -23.31 1.78 -1.69
CA VAL A 187 -22.51 2.69 -0.87
C VAL A 187 -21.08 2.68 -1.37
N ASN A 188 -20.69 3.78 -2.01
CA ASN A 188 -19.35 4.01 -2.49
C ASN A 188 -19.06 5.52 -2.47
N PRO A 189 -17.98 5.98 -1.82
CA PRO A 189 -17.65 7.41 -1.73
C PRO A 189 -17.42 8.07 -3.10
N HIS A 190 -17.00 7.31 -4.11
CA HIS A 190 -16.71 7.81 -5.47
C HIS A 190 -17.94 8.02 -6.34
N GLN A 191 -19.16 7.65 -5.89
CA GLN A 191 -20.38 7.98 -6.63
C GLN A 191 -20.51 9.50 -6.82
N ILE A 192 -20.92 9.95 -8.01
CA ILE A 192 -20.98 11.38 -8.38
C ILE A 192 -21.80 12.20 -7.38
N GLU A 193 -22.95 11.69 -6.95
CA GLU A 193 -23.86 12.37 -6.03
C GLU A 193 -23.58 12.10 -4.56
N CYS A 194 -22.48 11.43 -4.24
CA CYS A 194 -22.13 11.16 -2.85
C CYS A 194 -21.57 12.44 -2.20
N SER A 195 -22.23 12.91 -1.15
CA SER A 195 -21.85 14.12 -0.40
C SER A 195 -20.77 13.87 0.66
N TYR A 196 -20.34 12.62 0.84
CA TYR A 196 -19.30 12.30 1.80
C TYR A 196 -17.99 13.02 1.43
N PRO A 197 -17.40 13.82 2.34
CA PRO A 197 -16.33 14.75 1.98
C PRO A 197 -15.00 14.07 1.65
N TYR A 198 -14.70 12.92 2.27
CA TYR A 198 -13.46 12.18 2.08
C TYR A 198 -13.67 10.96 1.19
N LYS A 199 -13.00 10.93 0.03
CA LYS A 199 -13.24 9.90 -1.00
C LYS A 199 -12.30 8.69 -0.91
N GLU A 200 -11.14 8.86 -0.30
CA GLU A 200 -10.05 7.89 -0.28
C GLU A 200 -10.18 6.86 0.87
N LEU A 201 -11.40 6.43 1.17
CA LEU A 201 -11.63 5.36 2.14
C LEU A 201 -11.34 4.00 1.50
N CYS A 202 -10.80 3.03 2.25
CA CYS A 202 -10.76 1.62 1.85
C CYS A 202 -12.11 0.92 2.09
N GLY A 203 -12.30 -0.28 1.54
CA GLY A 203 -13.51 -1.07 1.70
C GLY A 203 -13.87 -1.36 3.16
N ALA A 204 -12.87 -1.68 4.01
CA ALA A 204 -13.07 -1.89 5.44
C ALA A 204 -13.54 -0.63 6.18
N ALA A 205 -13.07 0.55 5.76
CA ALA A 205 -13.55 1.81 6.33
C ALA A 205 -15.00 2.10 5.92
N VAL A 206 -15.38 1.81 4.67
CA VAL A 206 -16.77 1.90 4.21
C VAL A 206 -17.65 0.92 4.98
N ALA A 207 -17.24 -0.35 5.11
CA ALA A 207 -17.95 -1.36 5.88
C ALA A 207 -18.14 -0.95 7.35
N TRP A 208 -17.10 -0.42 7.99
CA TRP A 208 -17.17 0.10 9.35
C TRP A 208 -18.17 1.25 9.51
N LYS A 209 -18.23 2.16 8.55
CA LYS A 209 -19.24 3.25 8.57
C LYS A 209 -20.67 2.73 8.45
N ILE A 210 -20.89 1.69 7.66
CA ILE A 210 -22.20 1.01 7.60
C ILE A 210 -22.53 0.35 8.93
N VAL A 211 -21.57 -0.24 9.63
CA VAL A 211 -21.77 -0.79 10.96
C VAL A 211 -22.21 0.28 11.97
N ILE A 212 -21.60 1.47 11.94
CA ILE A 212 -22.04 2.60 12.78
C ILE A 212 -23.52 2.95 12.52
N LEU A 213 -23.91 3.10 11.26
CA LEU A 213 -25.28 3.40 10.89
C LEU A 213 -26.25 2.29 11.30
N LEU A 214 -25.86 1.02 11.12
CA LEU A 214 -26.66 -0.13 11.51
C LEU A 214 -26.88 -0.16 13.03
N TYR A 215 -25.84 0.03 13.81
CA TYR A 215 -25.92 0.03 15.28
C TYR A 215 -26.82 1.16 15.78
N ARG A 216 -26.67 2.37 15.24
CA ARG A 216 -27.61 3.49 15.50
C ARG A 216 -29.05 3.10 15.20
N LYS A 217 -29.32 2.45 14.05
CA LYS A 217 -30.68 2.07 13.60
C LYS A 217 -31.34 1.07 14.51
N ILE A 218 -30.61 0.05 14.97
CA ILE A 218 -31.16 -1.06 15.76
C ILE A 218 -30.94 -0.90 17.26
N GLY A 219 -30.41 0.23 17.71
CA GLY A 219 -30.26 0.56 19.14
C GLY A 219 -29.10 -0.15 19.85
N ILE A 220 -28.06 -0.58 19.14
CA ILE A 220 -26.77 -0.99 19.70
C ILE A 220 -25.94 0.27 19.92
N ASP A 221 -25.14 0.33 21.01
CA ASP A 221 -24.21 1.46 21.22
C ASP A 221 -23.19 1.53 20.07
N GLU A 222 -23.21 2.63 19.33
CA GLU A 222 -22.30 2.83 18.20
C GLU A 222 -20.81 2.76 18.59
N LYS A 223 -20.50 2.98 19.88
CA LYS A 223 -19.14 2.81 20.41
C LYS A 223 -18.60 1.37 20.27
N GLU A 224 -19.50 0.38 20.22
CA GLU A 224 -19.10 -1.01 19.96
C GLU A 224 -18.45 -1.17 18.58
N SER A 225 -18.73 -0.26 17.63
CA SER A 225 -18.03 -0.24 16.33
C SER A 225 -16.52 0.03 16.44
N MET A 226 -16.08 0.65 17.54
CA MET A 226 -14.67 0.91 17.78
C MET A 226 -13.86 -0.36 18.01
N ASP A 227 -14.49 -1.49 18.31
CA ASP A 227 -13.83 -2.79 18.40
C ASP A 227 -13.21 -3.23 17.06
N PHE A 228 -13.64 -2.62 15.96
CA PHE A 228 -13.13 -2.89 14.61
C PHE A 228 -12.07 -1.90 14.12
N ILE A 229 -11.73 -0.86 14.90
CA ILE A 229 -10.88 0.22 14.41
C ILE A 229 -9.46 -0.23 14.05
N GLU A 230 -8.92 -1.25 14.73
CA GLU A 230 -7.62 -1.84 14.39
C GLU A 230 -7.66 -2.54 13.02
N ASN A 231 -8.78 -3.20 12.69
CA ASN A 231 -8.98 -3.87 11.39
C ASN A 231 -9.13 -2.85 10.26
N VAL A 232 -9.84 -1.74 10.50
CA VAL A 232 -9.94 -0.62 9.56
C VAL A 232 -8.55 -0.03 9.28
N ALA A 233 -7.75 0.21 10.32
CA ALA A 233 -6.39 0.73 10.15
C ALA A 233 -5.49 -0.26 9.41
N PHE A 234 -5.60 -1.56 9.72
CA PHE A 234 -4.82 -2.61 9.08
C PHE A 234 -5.14 -2.70 7.58
N ALA A 235 -6.41 -2.68 7.22
CA ALA A 235 -6.86 -2.63 5.83
C ALA A 235 -6.40 -1.36 5.12
N THR A 236 -6.62 -0.17 5.71
CA THR A 236 -6.24 1.12 5.13
C THR A 236 -4.76 1.18 4.74
N VAL A 237 -3.88 0.66 5.62
CA VAL A 237 -2.44 0.60 5.33
C VAL A 237 -2.11 -0.51 4.33
N GLY A 238 -2.75 -1.66 4.45
CA GLY A 238 -2.50 -2.85 3.63
C GLY A 238 -2.92 -2.67 2.16
N ASP A 239 -4.01 -1.94 1.92
CA ASP A 239 -4.49 -1.54 0.59
C ASP A 239 -3.78 -0.29 0.03
N VAL A 240 -2.75 0.17 0.74
CA VAL A 240 -1.93 1.32 0.31
C VAL A 240 -2.76 2.59 0.09
N MET A 241 -3.76 2.85 0.94
CA MET A 241 -4.55 4.07 0.88
C MET A 241 -3.76 5.29 1.36
N PRO A 242 -4.07 6.51 0.87
CA PRO A 242 -3.42 7.74 1.33
C PRO A 242 -3.55 7.93 2.85
N LEU A 243 -2.44 8.13 3.57
CA LEU A 243 -2.44 8.38 5.02
C LEU A 243 -2.60 9.88 5.34
N THR A 244 -3.62 10.48 4.74
CA THR A 244 -4.01 11.89 4.89
C THR A 244 -5.44 12.00 5.40
N GLY A 245 -5.87 13.19 5.84
CA GLY A 245 -7.25 13.45 6.26
C GLY A 245 -7.79 12.37 7.19
N GLU A 246 -8.98 11.85 6.85
CA GLU A 246 -9.68 10.87 7.67
C GLU A 246 -8.91 9.54 7.84
N ASN A 247 -8.27 9.03 6.77
CA ASN A 247 -7.47 7.80 6.87
C ASN A 247 -6.34 7.91 7.89
N ARG A 248 -5.70 9.09 7.99
CA ARG A 248 -4.70 9.34 9.00
C ARG A 248 -5.28 9.21 10.41
N ILE A 249 -6.47 9.74 10.64
CA ILE A 249 -7.17 9.65 11.93
C ILE A 249 -7.51 8.19 12.25
N LEU A 250 -8.06 7.45 11.29
CA LEU A 250 -8.43 6.05 11.44
C LEU A 250 -7.21 5.19 11.76
N VAL A 251 -6.10 5.38 11.02
CA VAL A 251 -4.88 4.61 11.24
C VAL A 251 -4.23 4.95 12.59
N LYS A 252 -4.19 6.23 13.00
CA LYS A 252 -3.72 6.60 14.35
C LYS A 252 -4.54 5.93 15.45
N ALA A 253 -5.87 5.91 15.30
CA ALA A 253 -6.75 5.28 16.27
C ALA A 253 -6.55 3.75 16.33
N GLY A 254 -6.47 3.10 15.16
CA GLY A 254 -6.27 1.65 15.08
C GLY A 254 -4.89 1.19 15.57
N LEU A 255 -3.82 1.95 15.27
CA LEU A 255 -2.49 1.68 15.81
C LEU A 255 -2.44 1.83 17.35
N LYS A 256 -3.25 2.70 17.91
CA LYS A 256 -3.40 2.79 19.36
C LYS A 256 -4.22 1.62 19.92
N SER A 257 -5.27 1.19 19.20
CA SER A 257 -6.14 0.08 19.60
C SER A 257 -5.39 -1.25 19.64
N ILE A 258 -4.55 -1.52 18.64
CA ILE A 258 -3.85 -2.80 18.51
C ILE A 258 -2.92 -3.11 19.70
N HIS A 259 -2.42 -2.08 20.39
CA HIS A 259 -1.62 -2.27 21.61
C HIS A 259 -2.37 -3.06 22.69
N HIS A 260 -3.70 -3.07 22.64
CA HIS A 260 -4.59 -3.76 23.57
C HIS A 260 -5.56 -4.70 22.86
N THR A 261 -5.19 -5.17 21.66
CA THR A 261 -6.08 -6.02 20.84
C THR A 261 -6.61 -7.20 21.64
N THR A 262 -7.90 -7.47 21.50
CA THR A 262 -8.55 -8.67 22.06
C THR A 262 -8.72 -9.77 21.03
N ASN A 263 -8.47 -9.46 19.74
CA ASN A 263 -8.59 -10.43 18.66
C ASN A 263 -7.50 -11.51 18.78
N ILE A 264 -7.93 -12.75 18.98
CA ILE A 264 -7.04 -13.90 19.19
C ILE A 264 -6.19 -14.16 17.94
N GLY A 265 -6.77 -14.03 16.74
CA GLY A 265 -6.06 -14.20 15.48
C GLY A 265 -4.98 -13.13 15.26
N MET A 266 -5.27 -11.86 15.60
CA MET A 266 -4.28 -10.79 15.52
C MET A 266 -3.13 -11.03 16.50
N LYS A 267 -3.42 -11.43 17.74
CA LYS A 267 -2.37 -11.79 18.71
C LYS A 267 -1.48 -12.92 18.21
N ALA A 268 -2.09 -13.97 17.65
CA ALA A 268 -1.34 -15.11 17.11
C ALA A 268 -0.45 -14.68 15.92
N LEU A 269 -0.94 -13.80 15.05
CA LEU A 269 -0.15 -13.31 13.92
C LEU A 269 1.02 -12.44 14.37
N LEU A 270 0.83 -11.57 15.36
CA LEU A 270 1.88 -10.75 15.97
C LEU A 270 2.97 -11.66 16.59
N GLU A 271 2.57 -12.67 17.37
CA GLU A 271 3.48 -13.61 18.00
C GLU A 271 4.29 -14.39 16.97
N CYS A 272 3.65 -14.94 15.92
CA CYS A 272 4.35 -15.64 14.84
C CYS A 272 5.32 -14.76 14.05
N CYS A 273 5.04 -13.44 13.97
CA CYS A 273 5.93 -12.46 13.34
C CYS A 273 6.99 -11.88 14.31
N ASN A 274 7.03 -12.31 15.57
CA ASN A 274 7.90 -11.80 16.64
C ASN A 274 7.77 -10.28 16.85
N ILE A 275 6.55 -9.77 16.88
CA ILE A 275 6.24 -8.36 17.07
C ILE A 275 5.45 -8.17 18.37
N GLU A 276 5.97 -7.35 19.28
CA GLU A 276 5.21 -6.91 20.44
C GLU A 276 4.14 -5.90 20.01
N ALA A 277 2.92 -6.06 20.52
CA ALA A 277 1.78 -5.24 20.11
C ALA A 277 2.03 -3.71 20.30
N GLU A 278 2.73 -3.33 21.36
CA GLU A 278 3.08 -1.93 21.67
C GLU A 278 4.05 -1.31 20.65
N ASN A 279 4.77 -2.13 19.89
CA ASN A 279 5.75 -1.68 18.90
C ASN A 279 5.16 -1.64 17.47
N VAL A 280 3.88 -1.96 17.30
CA VAL A 280 3.25 -1.96 15.98
C VAL A 280 3.11 -0.54 15.45
N ASP A 281 3.59 -0.32 14.23
CA ASP A 281 3.39 0.90 13.46
C ASP A 281 2.86 0.58 12.05
N ALA A 282 2.64 1.61 11.24
CA ALA A 282 2.14 1.43 9.86
C ALA A 282 3.08 0.58 8.99
N TYR A 283 4.40 0.58 9.25
CA TYR A 283 5.34 -0.29 8.54
C TYR A 283 5.03 -1.78 8.80
N HIS A 284 4.76 -2.14 10.05
CA HIS A 284 4.40 -3.51 10.39
C HIS A 284 3.10 -3.94 9.70
N PHE A 285 2.10 -3.07 9.63
CA PHE A 285 0.87 -3.34 8.90
C PHE A 285 1.13 -3.57 7.41
N GLY A 286 1.84 -2.66 6.74
CA GLY A 286 2.02 -2.71 5.30
C GLY A 286 3.06 -3.72 4.81
N PHE A 287 4.12 -4.00 5.59
CA PHE A 287 5.29 -4.76 5.13
C PHE A 287 5.57 -6.05 5.87
N VAL A 288 4.92 -6.31 7.01
CA VAL A 288 5.10 -7.54 7.80
C VAL A 288 3.81 -8.32 7.89
N LEU A 289 2.79 -7.79 8.54
CA LEU A 289 1.52 -8.49 8.81
C LEU A 289 0.63 -8.59 7.57
N GLY A 290 0.44 -7.48 6.85
CA GLY A 290 -0.38 -7.44 5.63
C GLY A 290 0.07 -8.42 4.54
N PRO A 291 1.38 -8.52 4.25
CA PRO A 291 1.88 -9.53 3.34
C PRO A 291 1.58 -10.98 3.73
N CYS A 292 1.46 -11.32 5.03
CA CYS A 292 1.04 -12.65 5.48
C CYS A 292 -0.43 -12.92 5.13
N VAL A 293 -1.30 -11.93 5.32
CA VAL A 293 -2.72 -12.01 4.91
C VAL A 293 -2.83 -12.13 3.39
N ASN A 294 -2.18 -11.24 2.64
CA ASN A 294 -2.23 -11.22 1.19
C ASN A 294 -1.60 -12.45 0.50
N ALA A 295 -0.70 -13.17 1.19
CA ALA A 295 -0.10 -14.39 0.67
C ALA A 295 -1.12 -15.52 0.49
N THR A 296 -2.13 -15.60 1.35
CA THR A 296 -3.20 -16.60 1.24
C THR A 296 -3.98 -16.44 -0.05
N GLY A 297 -4.42 -15.23 -0.40
CA GLY A 297 -5.12 -14.95 -1.66
C GLY A 297 -4.24 -15.07 -2.92
N ARG A 298 -2.93 -15.34 -2.78
CA ARG A 298 -2.02 -15.55 -3.89
C ARG A 298 -1.64 -17.02 -4.10
N LEU A 299 -1.41 -17.76 -3.03
CA LEU A 299 -0.84 -19.11 -3.06
C LEU A 299 -1.78 -20.18 -2.52
N ASP A 300 -2.87 -19.78 -1.85
CA ASP A 300 -3.89 -20.65 -1.27
C ASP A 300 -5.26 -19.96 -1.40
N THR A 301 -6.09 -20.00 -0.37
CA THR A 301 -7.38 -19.29 -0.32
C THR A 301 -7.39 -18.21 0.76
N ALA A 302 -7.83 -17.02 0.40
CA ALA A 302 -7.96 -15.90 1.35
C ALA A 302 -8.97 -16.18 2.49
N LYS A 303 -9.85 -17.17 2.32
CA LYS A 303 -10.72 -17.67 3.38
C LYS A 303 -9.91 -18.04 4.64
N ARG A 304 -8.68 -18.55 4.45
CA ARG A 304 -7.79 -18.94 5.55
C ARG A 304 -7.39 -17.75 6.43
N ALA A 305 -7.12 -16.59 5.81
CA ALA A 305 -6.84 -15.37 6.56
C ALA A 305 -8.07 -14.88 7.35
N LEU A 306 -9.27 -14.94 6.76
CA LEU A 306 -10.49 -14.59 7.45
C LEU A 306 -10.78 -15.52 8.63
N GLU A 307 -10.57 -16.82 8.46
CA GLU A 307 -10.70 -17.83 9.53
C GLU A 307 -9.79 -17.51 10.72
N LEU A 308 -8.58 -17.02 10.48
CA LEU A 308 -7.67 -16.57 11.55
C LEU A 308 -8.32 -15.51 12.43
N PHE A 309 -8.87 -14.44 11.82
CA PHE A 309 -9.45 -13.33 12.57
C PHE A 309 -10.80 -13.66 13.21
N LEU A 310 -11.54 -14.61 12.64
CA LEU A 310 -12.80 -15.11 13.21
C LEU A 310 -12.60 -16.18 14.31
N CYS A 311 -11.37 -16.71 14.45
CA CYS A 311 -11.07 -17.77 15.41
C CYS A 311 -11.20 -17.28 16.86
N ASP A 312 -11.82 -18.11 17.69
CA ASP A 312 -12.00 -17.88 19.14
C ASP A 312 -11.14 -18.82 20.02
N ARG A 313 -10.30 -19.68 19.42
CA ARG A 313 -9.43 -20.62 20.09
C ARG A 313 -7.95 -20.33 19.79
N GLN A 314 -7.16 -20.12 20.83
CA GLN A 314 -5.77 -19.73 20.70
C GLN A 314 -4.90 -20.75 19.95
N GLU A 315 -5.04 -22.05 20.26
CA GLU A 315 -4.24 -23.10 19.59
C GLU A 315 -4.48 -23.13 18.07
N GLU A 316 -5.74 -22.99 17.67
CA GLU A 316 -6.10 -22.96 16.26
C GLU A 316 -5.63 -21.68 15.58
N ALA A 317 -5.76 -20.54 16.23
CA ALA A 317 -5.26 -19.26 15.73
C ALA A 317 -3.73 -19.30 15.52
N MET A 318 -2.98 -19.85 16.47
CA MET A 318 -1.53 -20.05 16.34
C MET A 318 -1.16 -20.93 15.15
N ARG A 319 -1.90 -22.03 14.95
CA ARG A 319 -1.68 -22.91 13.80
C ARG A 319 -1.92 -22.19 12.49
N ILE A 320 -3.05 -21.48 12.37
CA ILE A 320 -3.39 -20.74 11.16
C ILE A 320 -2.37 -19.59 10.93
N ALA A 321 -2.03 -18.83 11.96
CA ALA A 321 -1.04 -17.75 11.85
C ALA A 321 0.33 -18.26 11.36
N SER A 322 0.78 -19.40 11.88
CA SER A 322 2.02 -20.04 11.42
C SER A 322 1.97 -20.45 9.95
N GLU A 323 0.82 -20.95 9.48
CA GLU A 323 0.59 -21.26 8.06
C GLU A 323 0.67 -20.00 7.18
N LEU A 324 0.05 -18.89 7.61
CA LEU A 324 0.10 -17.61 6.87
C LEU A 324 1.53 -17.07 6.77
N VAL A 325 2.30 -17.15 7.85
CA VAL A 325 3.70 -16.72 7.86
C VAL A 325 4.53 -17.58 6.91
N ALA A 326 4.35 -18.92 6.94
CA ALA A 326 5.03 -19.84 6.04
C ALA A 326 4.71 -19.55 4.57
N LEU A 327 3.42 -19.38 4.22
CA LEU A 327 3.01 -18.98 2.85
C LEU A 327 3.64 -17.67 2.41
N ASN A 328 3.77 -16.69 3.32
CA ASN A 328 4.43 -15.44 3.01
C ASN A 328 5.94 -15.61 2.78
N ASP A 329 6.59 -16.51 3.49
CA ASP A 329 8.00 -16.81 3.29
C ASP A 329 8.22 -17.56 1.97
N ASP A 330 7.37 -18.52 1.61
CA ASP A 330 7.38 -19.16 0.29
C ASP A 330 7.19 -18.13 -0.83
N ARG A 331 6.23 -17.21 -0.68
CA ARG A 331 6.03 -16.11 -1.62
C ARG A 331 7.27 -15.23 -1.77
N LYS A 332 7.97 -14.92 -0.67
CA LYS A 332 9.22 -14.13 -0.70
C LYS A 332 10.31 -14.87 -1.47
N GLU A 333 10.47 -16.17 -1.22
CA GLU A 333 11.46 -17.00 -1.91
C GLU A 333 11.16 -17.09 -3.41
N MET A 334 9.91 -17.41 -3.77
CA MET A 334 9.48 -17.43 -5.18
C MET A 334 9.69 -16.07 -5.86
N THR A 335 9.40 -14.97 -5.16
CA THR A 335 9.61 -13.62 -5.68
C THR A 335 11.11 -13.34 -5.90
N ALA A 336 11.97 -13.69 -4.94
CA ALA A 336 13.41 -13.49 -5.04
C ALA A 336 13.99 -14.24 -6.24
N LYS A 337 13.62 -15.52 -6.40
CA LYS A 337 14.03 -16.34 -7.54
C LYS A 337 13.52 -15.76 -8.88
N GLY A 338 12.27 -15.31 -8.93
CA GLY A 338 11.72 -14.68 -10.14
C GLY A 338 12.42 -13.37 -10.51
N VAL A 339 12.81 -12.57 -9.51
CA VAL A 339 13.61 -11.35 -9.72
C VAL A 339 15.01 -11.68 -10.24
N GLU A 340 15.67 -12.69 -9.67
CA GLU A 340 16.99 -13.16 -10.13
C GLU A 340 16.93 -13.60 -11.60
N THR A 341 15.97 -14.46 -11.96
CA THR A 341 15.75 -14.89 -13.35
C THR A 341 15.46 -13.71 -14.28
N ALA A 342 14.65 -12.74 -13.84
CA ALA A 342 14.35 -11.55 -14.65
C ALA A 342 15.60 -10.68 -14.89
N VAL A 343 16.48 -10.57 -13.90
CA VAL A 343 17.78 -9.86 -14.02
C VAL A 343 18.72 -10.59 -14.98
N GLU A 344 18.82 -11.92 -14.90
CA GLU A 344 19.62 -12.70 -15.84
C GLU A 344 19.14 -12.54 -17.29
N ILE A 345 17.82 -12.55 -17.52
CA ILE A 345 17.22 -12.31 -18.84
C ILE A 345 17.53 -10.88 -19.30
N TYR A 346 17.39 -9.88 -18.44
CA TYR A 346 17.70 -8.48 -18.76
C TYR A 346 19.14 -8.32 -19.26
N GLU A 347 20.10 -8.94 -18.59
CA GLU A 347 21.53 -8.86 -18.93
C GLU A 347 21.86 -9.66 -20.21
N ARG A 348 21.29 -10.87 -20.35
CA ARG A 348 21.56 -11.75 -21.48
C ARG A 348 20.99 -11.24 -22.81
N ASP A 349 19.74 -10.71 -22.79
CA ASP A 349 18.97 -10.43 -23.99
C ASP A 349 18.94 -8.93 -24.38
N ASN A 350 19.93 -8.15 -23.90
CA ASN A 350 20.14 -6.73 -24.22
C ASN A 350 18.92 -5.82 -23.99
N TYR A 351 18.17 -6.03 -22.89
CA TYR A 351 17.05 -5.17 -22.49
C TYR A 351 17.46 -3.74 -22.10
N GLU A 352 18.75 -3.45 -22.07
CA GLU A 352 19.29 -2.13 -21.75
C GLU A 352 18.74 -1.05 -22.70
N LYS A 353 18.50 -1.42 -23.98
CA LYS A 353 17.98 -0.54 -25.02
C LYS A 353 16.49 -0.29 -24.92
N ASP A 354 15.76 -1.18 -24.27
CA ASP A 354 14.30 -1.10 -24.14
C ASP A 354 13.95 -0.01 -23.10
N ARG A 355 13.01 0.84 -23.44
CA ARG A 355 12.49 1.87 -22.52
C ARG A 355 11.38 1.33 -21.64
N VAL A 356 10.67 0.32 -22.12
CA VAL A 356 9.65 -0.44 -21.42
C VAL A 356 10.07 -1.91 -21.41
N LEU A 357 10.24 -2.47 -20.22
CA LEU A 357 10.67 -3.86 -20.07
C LEU A 357 9.46 -4.80 -20.20
N VAL A 358 9.55 -5.77 -21.10
CA VAL A 358 8.57 -6.87 -21.25
C VAL A 358 9.31 -8.17 -21.09
N ILE A 359 9.24 -8.79 -19.92
CA ILE A 359 10.03 -9.98 -19.58
C ILE A 359 9.09 -11.17 -19.39
N TYR A 360 9.33 -12.26 -20.12
CA TYR A 360 8.53 -13.49 -20.04
C TYR A 360 9.19 -14.51 -19.12
N LEU A 361 8.49 -14.89 -18.06
CA LEU A 361 8.91 -15.83 -17.01
C LEU A 361 7.89 -16.99 -16.94
N PRO A 362 7.96 -17.98 -17.84
CA PRO A 362 6.92 -19.03 -17.97
C PRO A 362 6.74 -19.88 -16.71
N ASP A 363 7.79 -20.05 -15.91
CA ASP A 363 7.80 -20.91 -14.72
C ASP A 363 7.39 -20.16 -13.43
N VAL A 364 7.10 -18.86 -13.54
CA VAL A 364 6.68 -18.03 -12.40
C VAL A 364 5.16 -18.07 -12.27
N HIS A 365 4.69 -18.24 -11.02
CA HIS A 365 3.25 -18.22 -10.73
C HIS A 365 2.66 -16.82 -11.00
N GLU A 366 1.52 -16.77 -11.71
CA GLU A 366 0.91 -15.51 -12.17
C GLU A 366 0.62 -14.51 -11.05
N SER A 367 0.27 -15.00 -9.84
CA SER A 367 -0.10 -14.14 -8.71
C SER A 367 1.04 -13.30 -8.15
N ILE A 368 2.31 -13.63 -8.44
CA ILE A 368 3.50 -12.87 -8.00
C ILE A 368 4.13 -12.03 -9.11
N ALA A 369 3.67 -12.15 -10.36
CA ALA A 369 4.19 -11.40 -11.50
C ALA A 369 4.22 -9.88 -11.22
N GLY A 370 3.16 -9.33 -10.63
CA GLY A 370 3.08 -7.91 -10.28
C GLY A 370 4.07 -7.47 -9.20
N ILE A 371 4.47 -8.37 -8.29
CA ILE A 371 5.48 -8.07 -7.26
C ILE A 371 6.87 -8.03 -7.92
N ILE A 372 7.16 -8.99 -8.79
CA ILE A 372 8.42 -9.04 -9.55
C ILE A 372 8.53 -7.81 -10.46
N ALA A 373 7.44 -7.44 -11.18
CA ALA A 373 7.40 -6.23 -12.00
C ALA A 373 7.74 -4.97 -11.19
N GLY A 374 7.22 -4.86 -9.96
CA GLY A 374 7.56 -3.77 -9.04
C GLY A 374 9.04 -3.74 -8.68
N ARG A 375 9.65 -4.88 -8.37
CA ARG A 375 11.08 -4.98 -8.02
C ARG A 375 12.00 -4.67 -9.19
N ILE A 376 11.66 -5.14 -10.38
CA ILE A 376 12.43 -4.85 -11.60
C ILE A 376 12.30 -3.36 -11.96
N ARG A 377 11.09 -2.78 -11.88
CA ARG A 377 10.86 -1.35 -12.05
C ARG A 377 11.68 -0.52 -11.06
N GLU A 378 11.74 -0.89 -9.78
CA GLU A 378 12.57 -0.22 -8.78
C GLU A 378 14.06 -0.31 -9.11
N LYS A 379 14.54 -1.47 -9.55
CA LYS A 379 15.96 -1.70 -9.85
C LYS A 379 16.44 -0.88 -11.06
N TYR A 380 15.63 -0.82 -12.14
CA TYR A 380 16.04 -0.21 -13.41
C TYR A 380 15.40 1.15 -13.69
N ASN A 381 14.46 1.57 -12.86
CA ASN A 381 13.62 2.77 -13.05
C ASN A 381 12.97 2.84 -14.44
N LYS A 382 12.46 1.70 -14.92
CA LYS A 382 11.78 1.56 -16.21
C LYS A 382 10.38 0.97 -16.02
N PRO A 383 9.36 1.39 -16.78
CA PRO A 383 8.08 0.67 -16.82
C PRO A 383 8.33 -0.80 -17.13
N THR A 384 7.71 -1.70 -16.38
CA THR A 384 8.03 -3.13 -16.46
C THR A 384 6.77 -3.97 -16.50
N PHE A 385 6.66 -4.84 -17.49
CA PHE A 385 5.69 -5.93 -17.58
C PHE A 385 6.39 -7.26 -17.33
N ILE A 386 5.87 -8.04 -16.40
CA ILE A 386 6.24 -9.45 -16.22
C ILE A 386 5.10 -10.31 -16.73
N LEU A 387 5.44 -11.15 -17.67
CA LEU A 387 4.52 -12.08 -18.33
C LEU A 387 4.78 -13.50 -17.81
N THR A 388 3.71 -14.27 -17.58
CA THR A 388 3.78 -15.66 -17.09
C THR A 388 2.89 -16.55 -17.94
N LYS A 389 3.20 -17.83 -17.99
CA LYS A 389 2.35 -18.83 -18.66
C LYS A 389 1.04 -18.99 -17.88
N SER A 390 -0.08 -19.10 -18.60
CA SER A 390 -1.39 -19.45 -18.07
C SER A 390 -2.04 -20.55 -18.90
N GLU A 391 -3.18 -21.08 -18.46
CA GLU A 391 -3.90 -22.14 -19.18
C GLU A 391 -4.31 -21.71 -20.61
N ASP A 392 -4.74 -20.45 -20.76
CA ASP A 392 -5.24 -19.88 -22.01
C ASP A 392 -4.23 -18.94 -22.71
N GLY A 393 -2.92 -19.18 -22.57
CA GLY A 393 -1.88 -18.36 -23.19
C GLY A 393 -0.93 -17.73 -22.17
N VAL A 394 -0.82 -16.41 -22.18
CA VAL A 394 0.08 -15.65 -21.31
C VAL A 394 -0.70 -14.59 -20.56
N LYS A 395 -0.50 -14.52 -19.24
CA LYS A 395 -0.96 -13.41 -18.39
C LYS A 395 0.21 -12.51 -17.99
N GLY A 396 -0.05 -11.24 -17.80
CA GLY A 396 0.97 -10.27 -17.43
C GLY A 396 0.49 -9.25 -16.41
N SER A 397 1.46 -8.77 -15.64
CA SER A 397 1.27 -7.65 -14.72
C SER A 397 2.33 -6.59 -14.96
N GLY A 398 1.90 -5.33 -15.06
CA GLY A 398 2.77 -4.18 -15.26
C GLY A 398 2.85 -3.28 -14.05
N ARG A 399 4.01 -2.61 -13.90
CA ARG A 399 4.27 -1.54 -12.93
C ARG A 399 5.02 -0.41 -13.60
N SER A 400 4.58 0.84 -13.36
CA SER A 400 5.07 2.02 -14.07
C SER A 400 5.91 2.95 -13.22
N ILE A 401 6.47 3.94 -13.91
CA ILE A 401 7.03 5.18 -13.36
C ILE A 401 6.05 6.34 -13.64
N GLU A 402 6.24 7.48 -12.98
CA GLU A 402 5.31 8.64 -13.06
C GLU A 402 5.15 9.18 -14.49
N GLU A 403 6.19 9.06 -15.31
CA GLU A 403 6.25 9.60 -16.67
C GLU A 403 5.59 8.71 -17.73
N TYR A 404 5.01 7.55 -17.33
CA TYR A 404 4.48 6.57 -18.27
C TYR A 404 3.14 6.00 -17.83
N SER A 405 2.08 6.30 -18.56
CA SER A 405 0.75 5.72 -18.31
C SER A 405 0.62 4.35 -18.97
N MET A 406 0.72 3.27 -18.19
CA MET A 406 0.60 1.92 -18.73
C MET A 406 -0.70 1.68 -19.50
N TYR A 407 -1.83 2.13 -18.94
CA TYR A 407 -3.13 1.91 -19.57
C TYR A 407 -3.23 2.59 -20.93
N GLU A 408 -2.86 3.87 -21.02
CA GLU A 408 -2.91 4.62 -22.29
C GLU A 408 -1.98 4.03 -23.35
N GLU A 409 -0.79 3.61 -22.96
CA GLU A 409 0.16 3.00 -23.88
C GLU A 409 -0.28 1.61 -24.34
N MET A 410 -0.88 0.81 -23.47
CA MET A 410 -1.48 -0.48 -23.86
C MET A 410 -2.65 -0.31 -24.83
N CYS A 411 -3.45 0.76 -24.70
CA CYS A 411 -4.52 1.04 -25.65
C CYS A 411 -4.02 1.21 -27.09
N LYS A 412 -2.76 1.65 -27.30
CA LYS A 412 -2.16 1.82 -28.63
C LYS A 412 -1.83 0.49 -29.34
N CYS A 413 -1.79 -0.62 -28.58
CA CYS A 413 -1.54 -1.96 -29.09
C CYS A 413 -2.59 -2.96 -28.61
N SER A 414 -3.82 -2.50 -28.43
CA SER A 414 -4.94 -3.27 -27.88
C SER A 414 -5.27 -4.53 -28.67
N GLU A 415 -4.98 -4.55 -29.97
CA GLU A 415 -5.20 -5.70 -30.87
C GLU A 415 -4.36 -6.94 -30.52
N LEU A 416 -3.30 -6.77 -29.70
CA LEU A 416 -2.44 -7.88 -29.27
C LEU A 416 -3.01 -8.66 -28.09
N PHE A 417 -3.94 -8.05 -27.34
CA PHE A 417 -4.46 -8.60 -26.09
C PHE A 417 -5.81 -9.28 -26.28
N THR A 418 -6.01 -10.38 -25.56
CA THR A 418 -7.34 -10.99 -25.40
C THR A 418 -8.14 -10.28 -24.29
N LYS A 419 -7.44 -9.79 -23.26
CA LYS A 419 -8.01 -9.00 -22.17
C LYS A 419 -6.93 -8.07 -21.61
N PHE A 420 -7.27 -6.83 -21.30
CA PHE A 420 -6.37 -5.92 -20.59
C PHE A 420 -7.14 -4.87 -19.82
N GLY A 421 -6.48 -4.27 -18.82
CA GLY A 421 -7.02 -3.20 -18.03
C GLY A 421 -6.00 -2.67 -17.02
N GLY A 422 -6.31 -1.56 -16.38
CA GLY A 422 -5.43 -0.98 -15.37
C GLY A 422 -5.56 0.52 -15.23
N HIS A 423 -4.55 1.09 -14.59
CA HIS A 423 -4.38 2.50 -14.27
C HIS A 423 -3.01 2.97 -14.79
N PRO A 424 -2.69 4.29 -14.73
CA PRO A 424 -1.38 4.77 -15.17
C PRO A 424 -0.19 4.02 -14.55
N MET A 425 -0.26 3.68 -13.27
CA MET A 425 0.86 3.08 -12.52
C MET A 425 0.90 1.54 -12.50
N ALA A 426 -0.18 0.87 -12.87
CA ALA A 426 -0.26 -0.59 -12.84
C ALA A 426 -1.28 -1.11 -13.84
N ALA A 427 -0.96 -2.21 -14.52
CA ALA A 427 -1.85 -2.82 -15.48
C ALA A 427 -1.79 -4.36 -15.42
N GLY A 428 -2.87 -4.99 -15.88
CA GLY A 428 -2.97 -6.42 -16.11
C GLY A 428 -3.34 -6.69 -17.55
N LEU A 429 -2.86 -7.82 -18.10
CA LEU A 429 -3.14 -8.20 -19.47
C LEU A 429 -3.15 -9.71 -19.64
N SER A 430 -3.81 -10.15 -20.72
CA SER A 430 -3.72 -11.50 -21.25
C SER A 430 -3.50 -11.42 -22.76
N LEU A 431 -2.63 -12.27 -23.31
CA LEU A 431 -2.33 -12.31 -24.74
C LEU A 431 -1.95 -13.73 -25.20
N PRO A 432 -2.09 -14.05 -26.50
CA PRO A 432 -1.53 -15.25 -27.08
C PRO A 432 0.00 -15.27 -26.96
N GLN A 433 0.58 -16.46 -26.76
CA GLN A 433 2.03 -16.58 -26.56
C GLN A 433 2.84 -16.08 -27.76
N GLU A 434 2.34 -16.26 -28.97
CA GLU A 434 2.95 -15.75 -30.20
C GLU A 434 3.05 -14.23 -30.27
N ASN A 435 2.22 -13.51 -29.51
CA ASN A 435 2.21 -12.05 -29.48
C ASN A 435 3.22 -11.46 -28.49
N VAL A 436 3.90 -12.25 -27.66
CA VAL A 436 4.81 -11.76 -26.61
C VAL A 436 5.91 -10.87 -27.18
N GLU A 437 6.63 -11.34 -28.20
CA GLU A 437 7.72 -10.57 -28.79
C GLU A 437 7.19 -9.35 -29.58
N LEU A 438 6.07 -9.50 -30.25
CA LEU A 438 5.43 -8.39 -30.96
C LEU A 438 4.96 -7.30 -29.98
N PHE A 439 4.46 -7.69 -28.81
CA PHE A 439 4.13 -6.74 -27.73
C PHE A 439 5.36 -5.97 -27.25
N ARG A 440 6.49 -6.67 -26.98
CA ARG A 440 7.74 -6.03 -26.60
C ARG A 440 8.17 -4.98 -27.63
N GLN A 441 8.13 -5.33 -28.92
CA GLN A 441 8.53 -4.42 -30.00
C GLN A 441 7.60 -3.21 -30.08
N LYS A 442 6.28 -3.41 -30.17
CA LYS A 442 5.32 -2.33 -30.35
C LYS A 442 5.26 -1.37 -29.16
N ILE A 443 5.28 -1.90 -27.93
CA ILE A 443 5.21 -1.04 -26.76
C ILE A 443 6.46 -0.13 -26.61
N ASN A 444 7.62 -0.60 -27.07
CA ASN A 444 8.84 0.20 -27.13
C ASN A 444 8.85 1.19 -28.31
N GLU A 445 8.27 0.82 -29.46
CA GLU A 445 8.10 1.72 -30.62
C GLU A 445 7.19 2.90 -30.27
N TYR A 446 6.10 2.67 -29.54
CA TYR A 446 5.15 3.70 -29.15
C TYR A 446 5.58 4.51 -27.94
N ALA A 447 6.56 4.02 -27.16
CA ALA A 447 7.00 4.71 -25.95
C ALA A 447 7.65 6.06 -26.27
N SER A 448 7.06 7.14 -25.78
CA SER A 448 7.58 8.50 -25.93
C SER A 448 8.63 8.88 -24.86
N LEU A 449 9.03 7.95 -23.99
CA LEU A 449 9.99 8.16 -22.92
C LEU A 449 11.36 8.60 -23.45
N THR A 450 11.95 9.59 -22.80
CA THR A 450 13.32 10.02 -23.01
C THR A 450 14.25 9.40 -21.99
N ASP A 451 15.57 9.46 -22.21
CA ASP A 451 16.55 8.99 -21.21
C ASP A 451 16.45 9.80 -19.91
N ASP A 452 15.98 11.06 -20.00
CA ASP A 452 15.76 11.96 -18.88
C ASP A 452 14.59 11.51 -17.97
N ASP A 453 13.55 10.91 -18.56
CA ASP A 453 12.40 10.37 -17.85
C ASP A 453 12.74 9.09 -17.07
N LEU A 454 13.74 8.34 -17.55
CA LEU A 454 14.25 7.12 -16.92
C LEU A 454 15.24 7.38 -15.78
N VAL A 455 15.62 8.64 -15.54
CA VAL A 455 16.51 8.99 -14.41
C VAL A 455 15.68 9.03 -13.11
N PRO A 456 16.07 8.27 -12.06
CA PRO A 456 15.36 8.31 -10.78
C PRO A 456 15.26 9.73 -10.22
N LYS A 457 14.08 10.11 -9.76
CA LYS A 457 13.79 11.40 -9.13
C LYS A 457 13.68 11.24 -7.62
N ILE A 458 14.40 12.06 -6.87
CA ILE A 458 14.41 12.04 -5.42
C ILE A 458 13.85 13.34 -4.91
N HIS A 459 12.73 13.24 -4.19
CA HIS A 459 12.08 14.39 -3.59
C HIS A 459 12.61 14.62 -2.18
N ILE A 460 13.20 15.78 -1.95
CA ILE A 460 13.75 16.24 -0.68
C ILE A 460 12.75 17.18 -0.02
N ASP A 461 12.30 16.85 1.20
CA ASP A 461 11.38 17.71 1.93
C ASP A 461 12.03 19.02 2.34
N VAL A 462 13.23 18.94 2.92
CA VAL A 462 13.98 20.10 3.39
C VAL A 462 15.47 19.90 3.13
N PRO A 463 16.16 20.85 2.45
CA PRO A 463 17.61 20.89 2.47
C PRO A 463 18.06 21.37 3.87
N MET A 464 18.36 20.41 4.74
CA MET A 464 18.66 20.67 6.15
C MET A 464 20.10 20.25 6.45
N PRO A 465 20.96 21.17 6.94
CA PRO A 465 22.28 20.81 7.41
C PRO A 465 22.20 19.80 8.57
N VAL A 466 23.08 18.81 8.56
CA VAL A 466 23.14 17.78 9.60
C VAL A 466 23.35 18.39 11.00
N ASP A 467 24.02 19.55 11.08
CA ASP A 467 24.25 20.29 12.33
C ASP A 467 22.97 20.88 12.96
N TYR A 468 21.88 21.03 12.17
CA TYR A 468 20.57 21.45 12.70
C TYR A 468 19.82 20.29 13.37
N VAL A 469 20.21 19.05 13.08
CA VAL A 469 19.54 17.86 13.60
C VAL A 469 19.88 17.68 15.08
N SER A 470 18.83 17.64 15.90
CA SER A 470 18.93 17.37 17.34
C SER A 470 18.05 16.18 17.72
N MET A 471 18.34 15.55 18.85
CA MET A 471 17.49 14.49 19.44
C MET A 471 16.05 14.97 19.58
N ARG A 472 15.86 16.21 20.06
CA ARG A 472 14.53 16.82 20.20
C ARG A 472 13.79 16.90 18.87
N LEU A 473 14.43 17.38 17.81
CA LEU A 473 13.83 17.50 16.49
C LEU A 473 13.43 16.14 15.92
N VAL A 474 14.31 15.13 16.06
CA VAL A 474 14.02 13.77 15.58
C VAL A 474 12.88 13.13 16.36
N SER A 475 12.82 13.31 17.68
CA SER A 475 11.68 12.87 18.50
C SER A 475 10.38 13.57 18.10
N GLU A 476 10.43 14.85 17.75
CA GLU A 476 9.27 15.62 17.30
C GLU A 476 8.70 15.08 15.99
N PHE A 477 9.51 14.47 15.10
CA PHE A 477 9.00 13.87 13.86
C PHE A 477 7.99 12.74 14.10
N SER A 478 7.87 12.24 15.31
CA SER A 478 6.80 11.31 15.71
C SER A 478 5.39 11.88 15.49
N VAL A 479 5.21 13.21 15.55
CA VAL A 479 3.92 13.87 15.29
C VAL A 479 3.48 13.74 13.81
N LEU A 480 4.44 13.48 12.91
CA LEU A 480 4.18 13.27 11.49
C LEU A 480 3.66 11.86 11.19
N ALA A 481 3.90 10.87 12.07
CA ALA A 481 3.39 9.50 11.90
C ALA A 481 1.84 9.46 11.98
N PRO A 482 1.18 8.47 11.33
CA PRO A 482 1.74 7.31 10.62
C PRO A 482 2.29 7.67 9.24
N PHE A 483 3.37 6.99 8.84
CA PHE A 483 3.98 7.16 7.52
C PHE A 483 3.47 6.11 6.54
N GLY A 484 3.28 6.51 5.29
CA GLY A 484 2.80 5.66 4.20
C GLY A 484 2.55 6.47 2.93
N LYS A 485 1.60 6.03 2.10
CA LYS A 485 1.23 6.74 0.85
C LYS A 485 0.79 8.17 1.18
N ASP A 486 1.26 9.13 0.41
CA ASP A 486 1.04 10.58 0.54
C ASP A 486 1.51 11.23 1.84
N ASN A 487 2.03 10.43 2.78
CA ASN A 487 2.75 10.90 3.95
C ASN A 487 4.03 10.09 4.18
N PRO A 488 5.02 10.15 3.28
CA PRO A 488 6.27 9.40 3.42
C PRO A 488 7.11 9.89 4.60
N LYS A 489 8.06 9.04 5.06
CA LYS A 489 9.07 9.48 6.04
C LYS A 489 9.83 10.68 5.51
N PRO A 490 10.12 11.68 6.37
CA PRO A 490 10.83 12.88 5.95
C PRO A 490 12.22 12.59 5.39
N VAL A 491 12.55 13.28 4.30
CA VAL A 491 13.80 13.15 3.58
C VAL A 491 14.51 14.50 3.53
N PHE A 492 15.77 14.51 3.93
CA PHE A 492 16.61 15.69 4.03
C PHE A 492 17.83 15.58 3.13
N ALA A 493 18.47 16.70 2.85
CA ALA A 493 19.73 16.69 2.12
C ALA A 493 20.74 17.69 2.73
N ASP A 494 21.99 17.30 2.71
CA ASP A 494 23.12 18.15 3.04
C ASP A 494 24.28 17.91 2.09
N LYS A 495 25.22 18.85 2.03
CA LYS A 495 26.36 18.85 1.13
C LYS A 495 27.65 19.12 1.90
N ASN A 496 28.78 18.80 1.26
CA ASN A 496 30.12 19.02 1.80
C ASN A 496 30.42 18.23 3.09
N LEU A 497 29.85 17.02 3.19
CA LEU A 497 30.16 16.12 4.29
C LEU A 497 31.45 15.34 3.97
N ARG A 498 32.49 15.52 4.76
CA ARG A 498 33.78 14.83 4.57
C ARG A 498 33.72 13.42 5.16
N VAL A 499 34.10 12.42 4.39
CA VAL A 499 34.19 11.04 4.87
C VAL A 499 35.49 10.89 5.68
N SER A 500 35.38 10.59 6.98
CA SER A 500 36.54 10.29 7.82
C SER A 500 36.86 8.81 7.87
N ARG A 501 35.83 7.95 7.83
CA ARG A 501 35.98 6.49 7.77
C ARG A 501 34.77 5.84 7.13
N MET A 502 35.00 4.71 6.46
CA MET A 502 33.92 3.83 5.94
C MET A 502 34.29 2.36 6.13
N TRP A 503 33.32 1.52 6.52
CA TRP A 503 33.54 0.08 6.71
C TRP A 503 32.23 -0.68 6.64
N VAL A 504 32.29 -1.92 6.14
CA VAL A 504 31.13 -2.80 6.02
C VAL A 504 30.89 -3.54 7.33
N VAL A 505 29.62 -3.68 7.71
CA VAL A 505 29.16 -4.40 8.90
C VAL A 505 27.91 -5.23 8.58
N GLY A 506 27.45 -5.99 9.56
CA GLY A 506 26.28 -6.87 9.44
C GLY A 506 26.68 -8.31 9.14
N LYS A 507 25.81 -9.24 9.54
CA LYS A 507 26.04 -10.69 9.38
C LYS A 507 26.24 -11.09 7.90
N ASN A 508 25.59 -10.35 6.99
CA ASN A 508 25.63 -10.60 5.54
C ASN A 508 26.46 -9.55 4.78
N ASN A 509 27.28 -8.74 5.45
CA ASN A 509 28.05 -7.65 4.84
C ASN A 509 27.20 -6.67 4.00
N ASN A 510 26.00 -6.41 4.42
CA ASN A 510 24.99 -5.64 3.68
C ASN A 510 24.72 -4.24 4.25
N VAL A 511 25.55 -3.77 5.18
CA VAL A 511 25.42 -2.43 5.78
C VAL A 511 26.76 -1.71 5.70
N LEU A 512 26.80 -0.56 5.06
CA LEU A 512 27.96 0.33 5.07
C LEU A 512 27.81 1.35 6.21
N ARG A 513 28.76 1.37 7.13
CA ARG A 513 28.89 2.43 8.14
C ARG A 513 29.82 3.51 7.66
N LEU A 514 29.44 4.76 7.90
CA LEU A 514 30.20 5.94 7.54
C LEU A 514 30.36 6.83 8.78
N SER A 515 31.57 7.22 9.05
CA SER A 515 31.85 8.37 9.93
C SER A 515 32.08 9.58 9.03
N LEU A 516 31.19 10.56 9.15
CA LEU A 516 31.25 11.80 8.39
C LEU A 516 31.59 12.97 9.30
N ILE A 517 32.07 14.04 8.71
CA ILE A 517 32.32 15.31 9.42
C ILE A 517 31.61 16.41 8.64
N SER A 518 30.76 17.18 9.35
CA SER A 518 30.05 18.31 8.76
C SER A 518 30.99 19.45 8.37
N SER A 519 30.47 20.44 7.67
CA SER A 519 31.18 21.68 7.34
C SER A 519 31.62 22.47 8.58
N TYR A 520 30.95 22.27 9.72
CA TYR A 520 31.27 22.90 11.02
C TYR A 520 32.13 22.02 11.92
N GLY A 521 32.57 20.84 11.44
CA GLY A 521 33.43 19.94 12.20
C GLY A 521 32.69 18.93 13.09
N THR A 522 31.36 18.88 13.04
CA THR A 522 30.59 17.94 13.84
C THR A 522 30.75 16.51 13.32
N PRO A 523 31.11 15.54 14.18
CA PRO A 523 31.18 14.13 13.79
C PRO A 523 29.78 13.52 13.67
N ILE A 524 29.55 12.74 12.64
CA ILE A 524 28.25 12.17 12.29
C ILE A 524 28.40 10.67 12.03
N ASN A 525 27.54 9.89 12.68
CA ASN A 525 27.43 8.46 12.42
C ASN A 525 26.32 8.19 11.39
N ALA A 526 26.69 7.67 10.25
CA ALA A 526 25.76 7.34 9.17
C ALA A 526 25.82 5.87 8.81
N ILE A 527 24.70 5.38 8.26
CA ILE A 527 24.56 4.03 7.70
C ILE A 527 23.96 4.11 6.30
N TYR A 528 24.33 3.16 5.45
CA TYR A 528 23.79 3.01 4.11
C TYR A 528 23.46 1.54 3.86
N PHE A 529 22.24 1.26 3.38
CA PHE A 529 21.72 -0.08 3.11
C PHE A 529 21.60 -0.41 1.61
N GLY A 530 22.01 0.49 0.73
CA GLY A 530 21.94 0.28 -0.72
C GLY A 530 23.10 -0.58 -1.25
N ASP A 531 23.31 -0.52 -2.55
CA ASP A 531 24.39 -1.24 -3.23
C ASP A 531 25.76 -0.69 -2.81
N ILE A 532 26.46 -1.46 -1.98
CA ILE A 532 27.76 -1.08 -1.40
C ILE A 532 28.86 -1.09 -2.45
N GLU A 533 28.84 -2.04 -3.38
CA GLU A 533 29.85 -2.11 -4.43
C GLU A 533 29.74 -0.93 -5.39
N SER A 534 28.53 -0.58 -5.81
CA SER A 534 28.30 0.64 -6.60
C SER A 534 28.73 1.90 -5.86
N PHE A 535 28.55 1.97 -4.53
CA PHE A 535 29.05 3.07 -3.70
C PHE A 535 30.59 3.11 -3.73
N PHE A 536 31.26 1.99 -3.56
CA PHE A 536 32.71 1.91 -3.57
C PHE A 536 33.29 2.27 -4.93
N ASP A 537 32.66 1.80 -6.00
CA ASP A 537 33.09 2.14 -7.37
C ASP A 537 32.92 3.63 -7.66
N TYR A 538 31.83 4.24 -7.22
CA TYR A 538 31.65 5.68 -7.30
C TYR A 538 32.78 6.44 -6.59
N ILE A 539 33.15 6.02 -5.37
CA ILE A 539 34.24 6.65 -4.61
C ILE A 539 35.58 6.49 -5.33
N ARG A 540 35.92 5.27 -5.82
CA ARG A 540 37.15 5.00 -6.55
C ARG A 540 37.24 5.83 -7.84
N GLN A 541 36.17 5.90 -8.60
CA GLN A 541 36.12 6.64 -9.86
C GLN A 541 36.26 8.15 -9.66
N ARG A 542 35.66 8.69 -8.62
CA ARG A 542 35.60 10.14 -8.40
C ARG A 542 36.79 10.69 -7.62
N PHE A 543 37.30 9.95 -6.65
CA PHE A 543 38.32 10.41 -5.70
C PHE A 543 39.65 9.62 -5.77
N GLY A 544 39.67 8.51 -6.51
CA GLY A 544 40.80 7.63 -6.66
C GLY A 544 40.92 6.52 -5.60
N SER A 545 41.68 5.48 -5.94
CA SER A 545 41.86 4.31 -5.07
C SER A 545 42.59 4.64 -3.77
N ASP A 546 43.55 5.57 -3.79
CA ASP A 546 44.30 5.98 -2.60
C ASP A 546 43.39 6.63 -1.54
N ALA A 547 42.47 7.51 -1.98
CA ALA A 547 41.47 8.14 -1.09
C ALA A 547 40.50 7.11 -0.53
N PHE A 548 40.07 6.16 -1.36
CA PHE A 548 39.20 5.04 -0.93
C PHE A 548 39.88 4.20 0.17
N GLU A 549 41.12 3.76 -0.04
CA GLU A 549 41.85 2.98 0.96
C GLU A 549 42.12 3.78 2.25
N ALA A 550 42.45 5.07 2.11
CA ALA A 550 42.65 5.95 3.26
C ALA A 550 41.39 6.04 4.11
N ALA A 551 40.22 6.21 3.47
CA ALA A 551 38.93 6.25 4.17
C ALA A 551 38.58 4.92 4.85
N GLN A 552 38.83 3.78 4.22
CA GLN A 552 38.62 2.47 4.87
C GLN A 552 39.49 2.31 6.13
N ARG A 553 40.71 2.80 6.11
CA ARG A 553 41.65 2.76 7.24
C ARG A 553 41.45 3.90 8.26
N GLY A 554 40.48 4.79 8.04
CA GLY A 554 40.25 5.96 8.88
C GLY A 554 41.40 6.98 8.85
N ARG A 555 42.11 7.07 7.73
CA ARG A 555 43.16 8.04 7.50
C ARG A 555 42.64 9.27 6.79
N PHE A 556 43.42 10.36 6.83
CA PHE A 556 43.07 11.58 6.11
C PHE A 556 42.89 11.32 4.62
N ASN A 557 41.77 11.84 4.08
CA ASN A 557 41.41 11.73 2.67
C ASN A 557 40.61 12.99 2.23
N ASN A 558 40.41 13.13 0.93
CA ASN A 558 39.72 14.26 0.31
C ASN A 558 38.27 13.94 -0.14
N ILE A 559 37.66 12.85 0.35
CA ILE A 559 36.33 12.43 -0.04
C ILE A 559 35.30 13.37 0.60
N VAL A 560 34.52 14.04 -0.23
CA VAL A 560 33.44 14.94 0.17
C VAL A 560 32.18 14.56 -0.58
N LEU A 561 31.10 14.31 0.16
CA LEU A 561 29.82 13.86 -0.38
C LEU A 561 28.72 14.89 -0.13
N SER A 562 27.78 14.97 -1.05
CA SER A 562 26.43 15.43 -0.80
C SER A 562 25.54 14.21 -0.56
N VAL A 563 24.67 14.24 0.44
CA VAL A 563 23.85 13.10 0.80
C VAL A 563 22.37 13.48 0.93
N VAL A 564 21.54 12.53 0.58
CA VAL A 564 20.12 12.52 0.98
C VAL A 564 19.98 11.56 2.14
N TYR A 565 19.35 12.00 3.23
CA TYR A 565 19.35 11.26 4.47
C TYR A 565 18.01 11.37 5.23
N SER A 566 17.79 10.40 6.12
CA SER A 566 16.75 10.47 7.17
C SER A 566 17.42 10.27 8.52
N PRO A 567 17.26 11.20 9.49
CA PRO A 567 17.81 11.05 10.82
C PRO A 567 16.92 10.16 11.66
N LYS A 568 17.52 9.35 12.53
CA LYS A 568 16.81 8.53 13.50
C LYS A 568 17.55 8.49 14.85
N ILE A 569 16.82 8.18 15.90
CA ILE A 569 17.37 7.89 17.21
C ILE A 569 17.72 6.40 17.23
N ASN A 570 18.97 6.10 17.45
CA ASN A 570 19.46 4.74 17.64
C ASN A 570 19.66 4.49 19.13
N VAL A 571 19.02 3.43 19.64
CA VAL A 571 19.16 3.00 21.04
C VAL A 571 20.05 1.77 21.07
N PHE A 572 21.18 1.88 21.75
CA PHE A 572 22.10 0.76 21.93
C PHE A 572 22.55 0.69 23.40
N ARG A 573 22.21 -0.41 24.09
CA ARG A 573 22.52 -0.61 25.52
C ARG A 573 22.09 0.60 26.38
N GLU A 574 20.84 1.03 26.22
CA GLU A 574 20.21 2.17 26.89
C GLU A 574 20.80 3.56 26.54
N ASN A 575 21.80 3.61 25.66
CA ASN A 575 22.35 4.88 25.19
C ASN A 575 21.65 5.30 23.88
N GLU A 576 21.07 6.49 23.90
CA GLU A 576 20.48 7.11 22.71
C GLU A 576 21.52 7.93 21.96
N SER A 577 21.49 7.81 20.64
CA SER A 577 22.39 8.58 19.74
C SER A 577 21.71 8.88 18.42
N LEU A 578 22.09 10.01 17.81
CA LEU A 578 21.68 10.31 16.45
C LEU A 578 22.38 9.38 15.46
N GLN A 579 21.60 8.81 14.55
CA GLN A 579 22.10 8.05 13.42
C GLN A 579 21.44 8.56 12.15
N PHE A 580 22.25 8.71 11.10
CA PHE A 580 21.79 9.22 9.81
C PHE A 580 21.74 8.07 8.80
N GLU A 581 20.55 7.76 8.31
CA GLU A 581 20.36 6.77 7.26
C GLU A 581 20.50 7.45 5.90
N ILE A 582 21.59 7.17 5.20
CA ILE A 582 21.83 7.71 3.86
C ILE A 582 21.00 6.89 2.87
N GLN A 583 20.26 7.59 2.03
CA GLN A 583 19.44 7.01 0.97
C GLN A 583 20.10 7.18 -0.39
N TYR A 584 20.73 8.35 -0.62
CA TYR A 584 21.41 8.69 -1.86
C TYR A 584 22.63 9.56 -1.59
N TYR A 585 23.58 9.53 -2.53
CA TYR A 585 24.86 10.27 -2.47
C TYR A 585 25.28 10.80 -3.84
N LYS A 586 26.09 11.86 -3.84
CA LYS A 586 26.77 12.35 -5.03
C LYS A 586 27.99 13.18 -4.68
#